data_fd217050cb7cc519255988aa14d7e03d
#
_entry.id   fd217050cb7cc519255988aa14d7e03d
#
_cell.length_a   1.000
_cell.length_b   1.000
_cell.length_c   1.000
_cell.angle_alpha   90.00
_cell.angle_beta   90.00
_cell.angle_gamma   90.00
#
_symmetry.space_group_name_H-M   'P 1'
#
loop_
_entity.id
_entity.type
_entity.pdbx_description
1 polymer ?
#
loop_
_entity_poly.entity_id
_entity_poly.type
_entity_poly.pdbx_seq_one_letter_code
_entity_poly.pdbx_strand_id
1 'polypeptide(L)'
;DLMESIEPFDISEAVDFQTAYLAGYLANKYDVTAEESIDRVNARVKRSTEEAFAETVKGYDSVNVENSSIQFRGGKAQYALYPVWLLNTTWNGNQYLFAMNGQTGRFVGDLPIDQSAATKWLIGLTMLMGAVSYGVIWLLHLFGVL
;
A
#
# COMPACT_ATOMS: atom_id res chain seq x y z
N ASP A 1 2.34 -6.68 -5.07
CA ASP A 1 3.37 -6.33 -6.03
C ASP A 1 4.11 -5.08 -5.55
N LEU A 2 5.46 -5.15 -5.52
CA LEU A 2 6.29 -4.06 -5.02
C LEU A 2 6.07 -2.75 -5.82
N MET A 3 5.90 -2.88 -7.13
CA MET A 3 5.67 -1.73 -8.02
C MET A 3 4.32 -1.06 -7.76
N GLU A 4 3.28 -1.84 -7.48
CA GLU A 4 1.96 -1.31 -7.13
C GLU A 4 1.98 -0.57 -5.77
N SER A 5 2.85 -1.01 -4.85
CA SER A 5 2.97 -0.39 -3.53
C SER A 5 3.61 1.00 -3.55
N ILE A 6 4.36 1.36 -4.58
CA ILE A 6 4.96 2.70 -4.73
C ILE A 6 4.09 3.70 -5.49
N GLU A 7 2.93 3.28 -6.02
CA GLU A 7 1.95 4.19 -6.62
C GLU A 7 1.42 5.21 -5.58
N PRO A 8 0.87 6.35 -5.97
CA PRO A 8 0.60 6.78 -7.35
C PRO A 8 1.78 7.48 -8.02
N PHE A 9 1.77 7.48 -9.35
CA PHE A 9 2.58 8.36 -10.18
C PHE A 9 1.68 9.42 -10.82
N ASP A 10 2.17 10.64 -10.89
CA ASP A 10 1.46 11.73 -11.58
C ASP A 10 1.72 11.66 -13.08
N ILE A 11 0.72 11.19 -13.82
CA ILE A 11 0.77 11.07 -15.27
C ILE A 11 0.68 12.45 -15.96
N SER A 12 0.17 13.48 -15.28
CA SER A 12 0.09 14.82 -15.86
C SER A 12 1.45 15.47 -16.08
N GLU A 13 2.48 15.00 -15.39
CA GLU A 13 3.88 15.43 -15.57
C GLU A 13 4.62 14.65 -16.67
N ALA A 14 3.94 13.70 -17.34
CA ALA A 14 4.56 12.90 -18.39
C ALA A 14 4.91 13.77 -19.61
N VAL A 15 6.11 13.56 -20.11
CA VAL A 15 6.63 14.25 -21.32
C VAL A 15 6.87 13.23 -22.43
N ASP A 16 6.96 13.70 -23.66
CA ASP A 16 7.26 12.84 -24.79
C ASP A 16 8.62 12.15 -24.62
N PHE A 17 8.62 10.84 -24.88
CA PHE A 17 9.82 10.00 -24.70
C PHE A 17 10.95 10.43 -25.65
N GLN A 18 12.13 10.59 -25.08
CA GLN A 18 13.39 10.75 -25.80
C GLN A 18 14.43 9.76 -25.28
N THR A 19 15.18 9.14 -26.19
CA THR A 19 16.22 8.15 -25.81
C THR A 19 17.29 8.72 -24.89
N ALA A 20 17.52 10.02 -24.93
CA ALA A 20 18.44 10.72 -24.02
C ALA A 20 18.04 10.59 -22.54
N TYR A 21 16.75 10.41 -22.23
CA TYR A 21 16.27 10.23 -20.86
C TYR A 21 16.70 8.90 -20.24
N LEU A 22 17.09 7.93 -21.05
CA LEU A 22 17.61 6.63 -20.55
C LEU A 22 19.11 6.65 -20.25
N ALA A 23 19.82 7.76 -20.53
CA ALA A 23 21.25 7.84 -20.27
C ALA A 23 21.54 7.71 -18.77
N GLY A 24 22.25 6.65 -18.39
CA GLY A 24 22.59 6.35 -17.00
C GLY A 24 21.50 5.58 -16.22
N TYR A 25 20.40 5.19 -16.86
CA TYR A 25 19.33 4.40 -16.25
C TYR A 25 19.19 3.04 -16.91
N LEU A 26 18.70 2.07 -16.15
CA LEU A 26 18.24 0.80 -16.70
C LEU A 26 16.75 0.94 -17.01
N ALA A 27 16.34 0.57 -18.24
CA ALA A 27 14.95 0.47 -18.60
C ALA A 27 14.52 -1.00 -18.58
N ASN A 28 13.49 -1.30 -17.81
CA ASN A 28 12.89 -2.64 -17.81
C ASN A 28 11.60 -2.62 -18.63
N LYS A 29 11.38 -3.67 -19.40
CA LYS A 29 10.16 -3.84 -20.19
C LYS A 29 9.07 -4.42 -19.29
N TYR A 30 7.82 -4.11 -19.59
CA TYR A 30 6.67 -4.71 -18.95
C TYR A 30 6.63 -6.24 -19.14
N ASP A 31 6.20 -6.95 -18.11
CA ASP A 31 6.05 -8.41 -18.12
C ASP A 31 4.63 -8.83 -18.52
N VAL A 32 3.65 -7.96 -18.33
CA VAL A 32 2.22 -8.20 -18.61
C VAL A 32 1.78 -7.31 -19.75
N THR A 33 1.14 -7.86 -20.76
CA THR A 33 0.66 -7.12 -21.91
C THR A 33 -0.56 -6.26 -21.57
N ALA A 34 -0.87 -5.28 -22.45
CA ALA A 34 -2.07 -4.46 -22.29
C ALA A 34 -3.36 -5.30 -22.29
N GLU A 35 -3.41 -6.31 -23.18
CA GLU A 35 -4.56 -7.20 -23.32
C GLU A 35 -4.79 -8.04 -22.07
N GLU A 36 -3.73 -8.59 -21.47
CA GLU A 36 -3.80 -9.37 -20.22
C GLU A 36 -4.20 -8.51 -19.02
N SER A 37 -3.95 -7.21 -19.10
CA SER A 37 -4.25 -6.26 -18.02
C SER A 37 -5.69 -5.75 -18.04
N ILE A 38 -6.44 -5.89 -19.14
CA ILE A 38 -7.76 -5.26 -19.33
C ILE A 38 -8.73 -5.65 -18.22
N ASP A 39 -8.84 -6.92 -17.87
CA ASP A 39 -9.79 -7.38 -16.87
C ASP A 39 -9.45 -6.82 -15.47
N ARG A 40 -8.17 -6.77 -15.12
CA ARG A 40 -7.69 -6.21 -13.86
C ARG A 40 -7.94 -4.69 -13.80
N VAL A 41 -7.69 -4.00 -14.91
CA VAL A 41 -7.94 -2.54 -15.01
C VAL A 41 -9.44 -2.26 -14.89
N ASN A 42 -10.29 -2.97 -15.62
CA ASN A 42 -11.74 -2.81 -15.55
C ASN A 42 -12.28 -3.05 -14.14
N ALA A 43 -11.80 -4.09 -13.45
CA ALA A 43 -12.19 -4.37 -12.07
C ALA A 43 -11.73 -3.27 -11.11
N ARG A 44 -10.52 -2.73 -11.30
CA ARG A 44 -10.00 -1.60 -10.49
C ARG A 44 -10.81 -0.33 -10.72
N VAL A 45 -11.07 0.03 -11.97
CA VAL A 45 -11.87 1.22 -12.32
C VAL A 45 -13.30 1.10 -11.79
N LYS A 46 -13.91 -0.11 -11.91
CA LYS A 46 -15.25 -0.36 -11.33
C LYS A 46 -15.25 -0.07 -9.85
N ARG A 47 -14.33 -0.67 -9.08
CA ARG A 47 -14.23 -0.46 -7.63
C ARG A 47 -14.00 1.00 -7.25
N SER A 48 -13.03 1.66 -7.90
CA SER A 48 -12.75 3.08 -7.63
C SER A 48 -13.93 4.00 -7.96
N THR A 49 -14.72 3.67 -8.99
CA THR A 49 -15.94 4.43 -9.33
C THR A 49 -17.03 4.22 -8.29
N GLU A 50 -17.20 2.99 -7.80
CA GLU A 50 -18.15 2.67 -6.74
C GLU A 50 -17.79 3.38 -5.43
N GLU A 51 -16.51 3.38 -5.06
CA GLU A 51 -15.98 4.07 -3.87
C GLU A 51 -16.19 5.59 -3.99
N ALA A 52 -15.79 6.19 -5.11
CA ALA A 52 -15.98 7.61 -5.35
C ALA A 52 -17.49 8.03 -5.35
N PHE A 53 -18.35 7.16 -5.87
CA PHE A 53 -19.80 7.40 -5.80
C PHE A 53 -20.33 7.30 -4.38
N ALA A 54 -19.90 6.29 -3.62
CA ALA A 54 -20.30 6.12 -2.21
C ALA A 54 -19.90 7.33 -1.35
N GLU A 55 -18.72 7.94 -1.61
CA GLU A 55 -18.27 9.15 -0.92
C GLU A 55 -19.16 10.38 -1.17
N THR A 56 -19.95 10.41 -2.26
CA THR A 56 -20.89 11.49 -2.54
C THR A 56 -22.13 11.41 -1.66
N VAL A 57 -22.46 10.22 -1.13
CA VAL A 57 -23.63 9.97 -0.28
C VAL A 57 -23.26 10.31 1.17
N LYS A 58 -23.83 11.41 1.68
CA LYS A 58 -23.53 11.92 3.03
C LYS A 58 -24.73 11.76 3.95
N GLY A 59 -24.45 11.67 5.26
CA GLY A 59 -25.50 11.64 6.30
C GLY A 59 -25.96 10.23 6.69
N TYR A 60 -25.20 9.21 6.31
CA TYR A 60 -25.43 7.81 6.68
C TYR A 60 -24.18 7.24 7.35
N ASP A 61 -24.35 6.33 8.30
CA ASP A 61 -23.25 5.67 9.02
C ASP A 61 -22.55 4.64 8.14
N SER A 62 -23.24 4.06 7.17
CA SER A 62 -22.67 3.14 6.18
C SER A 62 -23.41 3.23 4.85
N VAL A 63 -22.67 3.10 3.76
CA VAL A 63 -23.21 3.08 2.40
C VAL A 63 -22.69 1.81 1.71
N ASN A 64 -23.61 0.96 1.26
CA ASN A 64 -23.28 -0.25 0.51
C ASN A 64 -23.82 -0.17 -0.90
N VAL A 65 -23.00 -0.53 -1.88
CA VAL A 65 -23.42 -0.61 -3.28
C VAL A 65 -24.17 -1.94 -3.47
N GLU A 66 -25.45 -1.88 -3.73
CA GLU A 66 -26.29 -3.07 -3.94
C GLU A 66 -26.21 -3.58 -5.39
N ASN A 67 -26.18 -2.65 -6.36
CA ASN A 67 -26.03 -2.95 -7.78
C ASN A 67 -25.23 -1.87 -8.48
N SER A 68 -24.29 -2.27 -9.34
CA SER A 68 -23.55 -1.33 -10.19
C SER A 68 -23.46 -1.87 -11.61
N SER A 69 -23.75 -1.01 -12.60
CA SER A 69 -23.57 -1.29 -14.01
C SER A 69 -22.73 -0.19 -14.63
N ILE A 70 -21.44 -0.47 -14.83
CA ILE A 70 -20.47 0.48 -15.38
C ILE A 70 -20.09 0.03 -16.79
N GLN A 71 -20.28 0.91 -17.77
CA GLN A 71 -19.91 0.65 -19.15
C GLN A 71 -18.58 1.35 -19.48
N PHE A 72 -17.57 0.57 -19.86
CA PHE A 72 -16.30 1.10 -20.31
C PHE A 72 -16.33 1.35 -21.82
N ARG A 73 -15.96 2.55 -22.27
CA ARG A 73 -15.90 2.92 -23.69
C ARG A 73 -14.61 3.69 -23.98
N GLY A 74 -14.00 3.40 -25.12
CA GLY A 74 -12.89 4.19 -25.65
C GLY A 74 -11.58 4.11 -24.86
N GLY A 75 -11.32 2.99 -24.18
CA GLY A 75 -10.04 2.76 -23.52
C GLY A 75 -8.88 2.79 -24.52
N LYS A 76 -7.77 3.46 -24.15
CA LYS A 76 -6.53 3.50 -24.90
C LYS A 76 -5.37 3.06 -24.00
N ALA A 77 -4.62 2.05 -24.42
CA ALA A 77 -3.39 1.67 -23.76
C ALA A 77 -2.24 2.56 -24.25
N GLN A 78 -1.49 3.12 -23.34
CA GLN A 78 -0.26 3.86 -23.60
C GLN A 78 0.84 3.34 -22.68
N TYR A 79 2.05 3.25 -23.20
CA TYR A 79 3.22 2.88 -22.43
C TYR A 79 3.89 4.13 -21.88
N ALA A 80 4.23 4.11 -20.62
CA ALA A 80 4.97 5.17 -19.95
C ALA A 80 6.15 4.59 -19.18
N LEU A 81 7.24 5.33 -19.11
CA LEU A 81 8.39 5.01 -18.25
C LEU A 81 8.24 5.77 -16.93
N TYR A 82 8.28 5.05 -15.84
CA TYR A 82 8.20 5.63 -14.51
C TYR A 82 9.58 5.64 -13.84
N PRO A 83 9.97 6.74 -13.19
CA PRO A 83 11.22 6.82 -12.44
C PRO A 83 11.10 6.00 -11.15
N VAL A 84 11.87 4.92 -11.05
CA VAL A 84 11.89 4.04 -9.88
C VAL A 84 13.33 3.83 -9.43
N TRP A 85 13.57 3.97 -8.13
CA TRP A 85 14.82 3.57 -7.50
C TRP A 85 14.65 2.20 -6.89
N LEU A 86 15.55 1.29 -7.23
CA LEU A 86 15.60 -0.05 -6.66
C LEU A 86 16.87 -0.20 -5.84
N LEU A 87 16.73 -0.61 -4.59
CA LEU A 87 17.83 -0.95 -3.72
C LEU A 87 17.75 -2.43 -3.36
N ASN A 88 18.72 -3.20 -3.81
CA ASN A 88 18.90 -4.59 -3.41
C ASN A 88 20.03 -4.67 -2.40
N THR A 89 19.77 -5.21 -1.23
CA THR A 89 20.76 -5.37 -0.16
C THR A 89 20.67 -6.74 0.48
N THR A 90 21.72 -7.13 1.19
CA THR A 90 21.79 -8.41 1.88
C THR A 90 22.06 -8.17 3.36
N TRP A 91 21.25 -8.80 4.21
CA TRP A 91 21.41 -8.77 5.67
C TRP A 91 21.24 -10.17 6.25
N ASN A 92 22.21 -10.62 7.04
CA ASN A 92 22.23 -11.98 7.64
C ASN A 92 22.00 -13.11 6.63
N GLY A 93 22.54 -12.98 5.40
CA GLY A 93 22.36 -13.98 4.34
C GLY A 93 21.04 -13.92 3.57
N ASN A 94 20.10 -13.08 3.99
CA ASN A 94 18.84 -12.86 3.30
C ASN A 94 18.93 -11.63 2.38
N GLN A 95 18.26 -11.69 1.23
CA GLN A 95 18.18 -10.57 0.30
C GLN A 95 16.91 -9.76 0.59
N TYR A 96 17.05 -8.46 0.58
CA TYR A 96 15.97 -7.49 0.78
C TYR A 96 15.93 -6.54 -0.40
N LEU A 97 14.74 -6.39 -0.97
CA LEU A 97 14.48 -5.48 -2.08
C LEU A 97 13.62 -4.31 -1.61
N PHE A 98 14.09 -3.12 -1.91
CA PHE A 98 13.38 -1.88 -1.63
C PHE A 98 13.13 -1.15 -2.93
N ALA A 99 12.00 -0.46 -3.02
CA ALA A 99 11.68 0.42 -4.14
C ALA A 99 11.26 1.81 -3.64
N MET A 100 11.60 2.81 -4.42
CA MET A 100 11.18 4.18 -4.16
C MET A 100 10.64 4.81 -5.44
N ASN A 101 9.49 5.45 -5.32
CA ASN A 101 8.92 6.27 -6.37
C ASN A 101 9.79 7.52 -6.58
N GLY A 102 10.31 7.71 -7.79
CA GLY A 102 11.20 8.82 -8.11
C GLY A 102 10.53 10.19 -8.17
N GLN A 103 9.20 10.25 -8.29
CA GLN A 103 8.44 11.50 -8.25
C GLN A 103 8.07 11.90 -6.82
N THR A 104 7.53 10.97 -6.03
CA THR A 104 6.95 11.27 -4.72
C THR A 104 7.90 11.00 -3.55
N GLY A 105 8.99 10.25 -3.78
CA GLY A 105 9.88 9.78 -2.73
C GLY A 105 9.28 8.67 -1.87
N ARG A 106 8.11 8.13 -2.20
CA ARG A 106 7.47 7.05 -1.45
C ARG A 106 8.35 5.80 -1.50
N PHE A 107 8.78 5.37 -0.33
CA PHE A 107 9.70 4.26 -0.16
C PHE A 107 8.97 3.06 0.44
N VAL A 108 9.17 1.89 -0.14
CA VAL A 108 8.58 0.61 0.31
C VAL A 108 9.62 -0.49 0.25
N GLY A 109 9.47 -1.50 1.11
CA GLY A 109 10.33 -2.67 1.14
C GLY A 109 10.10 -3.50 2.39
N ASP A 110 10.55 -4.74 2.35
CA ASP A 110 10.44 -5.66 3.47
C ASP A 110 11.60 -5.47 4.44
N LEU A 111 11.34 -4.76 5.54
CA LEU A 111 12.32 -4.61 6.61
C LEU A 111 12.38 -5.88 7.47
N PRO A 112 13.59 -6.36 7.84
CA PRO A 112 13.71 -7.45 8.77
C PRO A 112 13.17 -7.05 10.15
N ILE A 113 12.28 -7.87 10.70
CA ILE A 113 11.76 -7.66 12.04
C ILE A 113 12.77 -8.21 13.05
N ASP A 114 13.18 -7.38 14.01
CA ASP A 114 13.96 -7.85 15.16
C ASP A 114 13.04 -8.65 16.11
N GLN A 115 13.07 -9.97 15.95
CA GLN A 115 12.28 -10.90 16.75
C GLN A 115 12.59 -10.78 18.25
N SER A 116 13.83 -10.46 18.61
CA SER A 116 14.23 -10.32 20.01
C SER A 116 13.64 -9.08 20.65
N ALA A 117 13.66 -7.97 19.94
CA ALA A 117 13.04 -6.73 20.37
C ALA A 117 11.51 -6.87 20.45
N ALA A 118 10.90 -7.47 19.42
CA ALA A 118 9.45 -7.71 19.38
C ALA A 118 8.98 -8.57 20.58
N THR A 119 9.70 -9.64 20.89
CA THR A 119 9.39 -10.51 22.03
C THR A 119 9.54 -9.79 23.38
N LYS A 120 10.59 -8.99 23.55
CA LYS A 120 10.78 -8.19 24.78
C LYS A 120 9.66 -7.18 24.98
N TRP A 121 9.27 -6.49 23.90
CA TRP A 121 8.14 -5.56 23.94
C TRP A 121 6.82 -6.24 24.24
N LEU A 122 6.56 -7.41 23.65
CA LEU A 122 5.36 -8.20 23.91
C LEU A 122 5.28 -8.60 25.39
N ILE A 123 6.36 -9.16 25.95
CA ILE A 123 6.42 -9.55 27.35
C ILE A 123 6.23 -8.34 28.28
N GLY A 124 6.94 -7.25 28.00
CA GLY A 124 6.83 -6.02 28.80
C GLY A 124 5.42 -5.45 28.83
N LEU A 125 4.77 -5.38 27.65
CA LEU A 125 3.41 -4.88 27.53
C LEU A 125 2.40 -5.80 28.23
N THR A 126 2.57 -7.12 28.12
CA THR A 126 1.70 -8.11 28.78
C THR A 126 1.80 -8.00 30.29
N MET A 127 3.02 -7.87 30.84
CA MET A 127 3.23 -7.66 32.28
C MET A 127 2.59 -6.35 32.77
N LEU A 128 2.77 -5.27 32.00
CA LEU A 128 2.18 -3.98 32.34
C LEU A 128 0.65 -4.04 32.36
N MET A 129 0.05 -4.63 31.33
CA MET A 129 -1.41 -4.79 31.28
C MET A 129 -1.93 -5.68 32.40
N GLY A 130 -1.21 -6.74 32.76
CA GLY A 130 -1.54 -7.61 33.89
C GLY A 130 -1.49 -6.86 35.23
N ALA A 131 -0.46 -6.06 35.46
CA ALA A 131 -0.33 -5.24 36.66
C ALA A 131 -1.44 -4.19 36.79
N VAL A 132 -1.76 -3.52 35.66
CA VAL A 132 -2.85 -2.53 35.63
C VAL A 132 -4.20 -3.21 35.90
N SER A 133 -4.48 -4.33 35.27
CA SER A 133 -5.73 -5.09 35.48
C SER A 133 -5.87 -5.55 36.93
N TYR A 134 -4.79 -6.08 37.52
CA TYR A 134 -4.77 -6.46 38.93
C TYR A 134 -5.01 -5.25 39.83
N GLY A 135 -4.37 -4.12 39.57
CA GLY A 135 -4.56 -2.88 40.33
C GLY A 135 -5.99 -2.36 40.28
N VAL A 136 -6.62 -2.43 39.12
CA VAL A 136 -8.04 -2.04 38.94
C VAL A 136 -8.96 -2.97 39.74
N ILE A 137 -8.77 -4.27 39.65
CA ILE A 137 -9.58 -5.24 40.42
C ILE A 137 -9.41 -5.03 41.91
N TRP A 138 -8.19 -4.81 42.37
CA TRP A 138 -7.89 -4.55 43.78
C TRP A 138 -8.57 -3.26 44.28
N LEU A 139 -8.55 -2.19 43.47
CA LEU A 139 -9.25 -0.96 43.78
C LEU A 139 -10.78 -1.16 43.87
N LEU A 140 -11.36 -1.85 42.91
CA LEU A 140 -12.80 -2.14 42.90
C LEU A 140 -13.22 -2.95 44.13
N HIS A 141 -12.40 -3.90 44.56
CA HIS A 141 -12.63 -4.66 45.79
C HIS A 141 -12.52 -3.76 47.04
N LEU A 142 -11.56 -2.83 47.09
CA LEU A 142 -11.40 -1.88 48.18
C LEU A 142 -12.61 -0.94 48.32
N PHE A 143 -13.21 -0.53 47.23
CA PHE A 143 -14.40 0.34 47.20
C PHE A 143 -15.72 -0.44 47.33
N GLY A 144 -15.70 -1.73 47.52
CA GLY A 144 -16.87 -2.56 47.70
C GLY A 144 -17.78 -2.68 46.51
N VAL A 145 -17.22 -2.50 45.29
CA VAL A 145 -17.96 -2.61 44.03
C VAL A 145 -17.97 -4.05 43.49
N LEU A 146 -17.02 -4.88 43.99
CA LEU A 146 -16.90 -6.31 43.72
C LEU A 146 -16.76 -7.08 45.02
#